data_66d73087c37890fe94189f3aa51a328b
#
_entry.id   66d73087c37890fe94189f3aa51a328b
#
_cell.length_a   1.000
_cell.length_b   1.000
_cell.length_c   1.000
_cell.angle_alpha   90.00
_cell.angle_beta   90.00
_cell.angle_gamma   90.00
#
_symmetry.space_group_name_H-M   'P 1'
#
loop_
_entity.id
_entity.type
_entity.pdbx_description
1 polymer ?
#
loop_
_entity_poly.entity_id
_entity_poly.type
_entity_poly.pdbx_seq_one_letter_code
_entity_poly.pdbx_strand_id
1 'polypeptide(L)'
;KYLDWAIRLGDYYLLGDQHPTRNLPTLRLVDHGCEVINGLSELYVAVSHAAPAKKKAYQEPLHAIFDRILQVARNEHGLLYASFNPKTGEHSRTLCDTWGYDYDGVYTLWLIDKKQAYRDAVRKVLGNLKPHYTGHNWGGADGYADSIEGAINLYNREPIASVAEWLDSEIRSMWRAQRADGIIEGWHGDGNSARTAIMYALWKSQGFTIQPWREDVRLGVACEGDRLAISLMADKPYCGKLLADKPRHTLVMHLPLDYPRINQFPEWFTAQADRSYTLQDLAAEKPRTLSGQQLLEGVAVQVQPDQELRLLLQ
;
A
#
# COMPACT_ATOMS: atom_id res chain seq x y z
N LYS A 1 22.17 11.17 -13.46
CA LYS A 1 23.03 10.51 -12.45
C LYS A 1 22.33 9.32 -11.79
N TYR A 2 21.19 9.49 -11.06
CA TYR A 2 20.52 8.35 -10.39
C TYR A 2 19.90 7.39 -11.38
N LEU A 3 19.20 7.89 -12.42
CA LEU A 3 18.66 7.05 -13.48
C LEU A 3 19.73 6.23 -14.19
N ASP A 4 20.91 6.81 -14.43
CA ASP A 4 22.02 6.08 -15.09
C ASP A 4 22.53 4.92 -14.21
N TRP A 5 22.54 5.12 -12.88
CA TRP A 5 22.87 4.04 -11.95
C TRP A 5 21.80 2.95 -11.94
N ALA A 6 20.52 3.33 -11.87
CA ALA A 6 19.43 2.39 -11.92
C ALA A 6 19.42 1.59 -13.23
N ILE A 7 19.70 2.23 -14.37
CA ILE A 7 19.86 1.56 -15.67
C ILE A 7 21.01 0.54 -15.65
N ARG A 8 22.16 0.87 -15.02
CA ARG A 8 23.27 -0.10 -14.90
C ARG A 8 22.86 -1.34 -14.10
N LEU A 9 22.11 -1.17 -13.01
CA LEU A 9 21.56 -2.28 -12.23
C LEU A 9 20.53 -3.06 -13.07
N GLY A 10 19.67 -2.38 -13.80
CA GLY A 10 18.73 -3.01 -14.73
C GLY A 10 19.44 -3.83 -15.81
N ASP A 11 20.50 -3.28 -16.43
CA ASP A 11 21.31 -4.00 -17.42
C ASP A 11 21.95 -5.26 -16.80
N TYR A 12 22.48 -5.15 -15.58
CA TYR A 12 23.07 -6.26 -14.86
C TYR A 12 22.09 -7.42 -14.61
N TYR A 13 20.88 -7.09 -14.12
CA TYR A 13 19.86 -8.10 -13.80
C TYR A 13 19.04 -8.55 -15.01
N LEU A 14 18.68 -7.66 -15.92
CA LEU A 14 17.75 -7.99 -17.00
C LEU A 14 18.42 -8.43 -18.29
N LEU A 15 19.59 -7.86 -18.59
CA LEU A 15 20.32 -8.12 -19.84
C LEU A 15 21.61 -8.91 -19.64
N GLY A 16 22.12 -8.97 -18.41
CA GLY A 16 23.36 -9.66 -18.04
C GLY A 16 23.15 -11.09 -17.53
N ASP A 17 24.22 -11.62 -16.91
CA ASP A 17 24.26 -13.00 -16.42
C ASP A 17 23.60 -13.21 -15.04
N GLN A 18 23.01 -12.17 -14.47
CA GLN A 18 22.36 -12.23 -13.14
C GLN A 18 20.83 -12.20 -13.23
N HIS A 19 20.28 -12.62 -14.37
CA HIS A 19 18.83 -12.64 -14.54
C HIS A 19 18.17 -13.61 -13.55
N PRO A 20 17.25 -13.11 -12.67
CA PRO A 20 16.74 -13.86 -11.53
C PRO A 20 16.15 -15.23 -11.87
N THR A 21 15.45 -15.36 -12.97
CA THR A 21 14.79 -16.64 -13.34
C THR A 21 15.53 -17.46 -14.39
N ARG A 22 16.51 -16.89 -15.08
CA ARG A 22 17.30 -17.61 -16.11
C ARG A 22 18.59 -18.19 -15.55
N ASN A 23 19.25 -17.46 -14.68
CA ASN A 23 20.65 -17.71 -14.30
C ASN A 23 20.80 -18.16 -12.86
N LEU A 24 19.92 -17.73 -11.96
CA LEU A 24 20.01 -18.10 -10.55
C LEU A 24 19.42 -19.49 -10.28
N PRO A 25 20.05 -20.29 -9.40
CA PRO A 25 19.52 -21.60 -9.02
C PRO A 25 18.32 -21.51 -8.07
N THR A 26 18.22 -20.43 -7.33
CA THR A 26 17.13 -20.17 -6.38
C THR A 26 16.80 -18.68 -6.40
N LEU A 27 15.53 -18.34 -6.49
CA LEU A 27 15.03 -17.00 -6.28
C LEU A 27 14.28 -16.95 -4.94
N ARG A 28 14.72 -16.07 -4.05
CA ARG A 28 14.00 -15.72 -2.82
C ARG A 28 12.99 -14.63 -3.14
N LEU A 29 11.80 -14.74 -2.55
CA LEU A 29 10.73 -13.74 -2.64
C LEU A 29 10.49 -13.04 -1.29
N VAL A 30 11.23 -13.44 -0.24
CA VAL A 30 11.24 -12.82 1.09
C VAL A 30 12.49 -11.96 1.28
N ASP A 31 12.46 -11.09 2.26
CA ASP A 31 13.55 -10.18 2.61
C ASP A 31 14.08 -9.42 1.37
N HIS A 32 15.40 -9.36 1.20
CA HIS A 32 16.03 -8.66 0.08
C HIS A 32 15.69 -9.18 -1.31
N GLY A 33 15.09 -10.38 -1.42
CA GLY A 33 14.64 -10.92 -2.71
C GLY A 33 13.47 -10.13 -3.29
N CYS A 34 12.47 -9.81 -2.48
CA CYS A 34 11.33 -8.99 -2.89
C CYS A 34 11.76 -7.56 -3.26
N GLU A 35 12.75 -6.99 -2.59
CA GLU A 35 13.29 -5.65 -2.88
C GLU A 35 13.92 -5.58 -4.29
N VAL A 36 14.65 -6.63 -4.71
CA VAL A 36 15.20 -6.70 -6.07
C VAL A 36 14.08 -6.76 -7.11
N ILE A 37 13.09 -7.61 -6.89
CA ILE A 37 11.96 -7.79 -7.83
C ILE A 37 11.14 -6.51 -7.92
N ASN A 38 10.80 -5.91 -6.79
CA ASN A 38 10.05 -4.65 -6.76
C ASN A 38 10.88 -3.51 -7.38
N GLY A 39 12.15 -3.37 -7.02
CA GLY A 39 13.05 -2.33 -7.55
C GLY A 39 13.20 -2.41 -9.08
N LEU A 40 13.19 -3.60 -9.69
CA LEU A 40 13.18 -3.75 -11.15
C LEU A 40 11.87 -3.24 -11.76
N SER A 41 10.72 -3.42 -11.09
CA SER A 41 9.44 -2.88 -11.54
C SER A 41 9.41 -1.35 -11.44
N GLU A 42 9.98 -0.76 -10.38
CA GLU A 42 10.11 0.69 -10.22
C GLU A 42 11.03 1.30 -11.28
N LEU A 43 12.17 0.64 -11.56
CA LEU A 43 13.03 1.03 -12.68
C LEU A 43 12.26 1.02 -14.00
N TYR A 44 11.38 0.02 -14.20
CA TYR A 44 10.59 -0.08 -15.42
C TYR A 44 9.61 1.10 -15.57
N VAL A 45 9.03 1.59 -14.48
CA VAL A 45 8.27 2.85 -14.46
C VAL A 45 9.17 4.00 -14.92
N ALA A 46 10.34 4.15 -14.30
CA ALA A 46 11.24 5.26 -14.61
C ALA A 46 11.70 5.27 -16.08
N VAL A 47 12.08 4.10 -16.62
CA VAL A 47 12.53 4.03 -18.02
C VAL A 47 11.37 4.13 -19.02
N SER A 48 10.15 3.75 -18.64
CA SER A 48 8.98 3.92 -19.53
C SER A 48 8.68 5.39 -19.82
N HIS A 49 9.08 6.29 -18.93
CA HIS A 49 8.91 7.74 -19.10
C HIS A 49 10.17 8.44 -19.58
N ALA A 50 11.36 8.04 -19.10
CA ALA A 50 12.60 8.79 -19.33
C ALA A 50 13.56 8.14 -20.32
N ALA A 51 13.41 6.84 -20.64
CA ALA A 51 14.35 6.10 -21.50
C ALA A 51 13.64 5.00 -22.32
N PRO A 52 12.82 5.34 -23.33
CA PRO A 52 11.97 4.38 -24.06
C PRO A 52 12.75 3.22 -24.71
N ALA A 53 13.98 3.43 -25.13
CA ALA A 53 14.84 2.37 -25.67
C ALA A 53 15.16 1.31 -24.59
N LYS A 54 15.42 1.72 -23.35
CA LYS A 54 15.61 0.81 -22.20
C LYS A 54 14.32 0.12 -21.80
N LYS A 55 13.18 0.84 -21.81
CA LYS A 55 11.87 0.22 -21.60
C LYS A 55 11.66 -0.96 -22.57
N LYS A 56 11.93 -0.74 -23.86
CA LYS A 56 11.81 -1.79 -24.89
C LYS A 56 12.76 -2.97 -24.63
N ALA A 57 14.00 -2.69 -24.23
CA ALA A 57 15.00 -3.73 -23.95
C ALA A 57 14.65 -4.56 -22.70
N TYR A 58 14.06 -3.93 -21.67
CA TYR A 58 13.72 -4.59 -20.40
C TYR A 58 12.39 -5.32 -20.41
N GLN A 59 11.50 -5.01 -21.35
CA GLN A 59 10.13 -5.53 -21.37
C GLN A 59 10.08 -7.05 -21.32
N GLU A 60 10.70 -7.74 -22.28
CA GLU A 60 10.66 -9.20 -22.32
C GLU A 60 11.34 -9.85 -21.11
N PRO A 61 12.61 -9.50 -20.74
CA PRO A 61 13.24 -10.15 -19.61
C PRO A 61 12.54 -9.88 -18.28
N LEU A 62 11.97 -8.69 -18.07
CA LEU A 62 11.22 -8.39 -16.87
C LEU A 62 9.91 -9.18 -16.80
N HIS A 63 9.16 -9.25 -17.90
CA HIS A 63 7.96 -10.09 -17.98
C HIS A 63 8.28 -11.56 -17.72
N ALA A 64 9.42 -12.07 -18.22
CA ALA A 64 9.84 -13.46 -17.98
C ALA A 64 10.03 -13.76 -16.48
N ILE A 65 10.52 -12.79 -15.69
CA ILE A 65 10.62 -12.94 -14.23
C ILE A 65 9.24 -13.10 -13.59
N PHE A 66 8.32 -12.15 -13.83
CA PHE A 66 7.00 -12.17 -13.22
C PHE A 66 6.13 -13.32 -13.72
N ASP A 67 6.18 -13.65 -15.00
CA ASP A 67 5.48 -14.81 -15.55
C ASP A 67 5.95 -16.10 -14.87
N ARG A 68 7.26 -16.24 -14.65
CA ARG A 68 7.81 -17.43 -13.99
C ARG A 68 7.42 -17.50 -12.52
N ILE A 69 7.46 -16.39 -11.78
CA ILE A 69 6.97 -16.31 -10.41
C ILE A 69 5.50 -16.75 -10.35
N LEU A 70 4.64 -16.17 -11.18
CA LEU A 70 3.21 -16.50 -11.21
C LEU A 70 2.93 -17.93 -11.67
N GLN A 71 3.81 -18.54 -12.43
CA GLN A 71 3.65 -19.90 -12.91
C GLN A 71 3.96 -20.96 -11.84
N VAL A 72 5.05 -20.79 -11.07
CA VAL A 72 5.60 -21.88 -10.24
C VAL A 72 5.76 -21.53 -8.76
N ALA A 73 5.71 -20.25 -8.36
CA ALA A 73 6.03 -19.84 -7.00
C ALA A 73 4.78 -19.54 -6.15
N ARG A 74 3.59 -19.89 -6.58
CA ARG A 74 2.34 -19.65 -5.86
C ARG A 74 1.53 -20.92 -5.67
N ASN A 75 0.77 -20.95 -4.56
CA ASN A 75 -0.18 -22.01 -4.31
C ASN A 75 -1.50 -21.81 -5.09
N GLU A 76 -2.45 -22.71 -4.91
CA GLU A 76 -3.77 -22.71 -5.58
C GLU A 76 -4.58 -21.45 -5.29
N HIS A 77 -4.37 -20.81 -4.14
CA HIS A 77 -5.06 -19.57 -3.71
C HIS A 77 -4.35 -18.30 -4.23
N GLY A 78 -3.15 -18.46 -4.79
CA GLY A 78 -2.37 -17.35 -5.35
C GLY A 78 -1.31 -16.79 -4.41
N LEU A 79 -1.19 -17.27 -3.15
CA LEU A 79 -0.17 -16.80 -2.23
C LEU A 79 1.19 -17.38 -2.61
N LEU A 80 2.23 -16.55 -2.51
CA LEU A 80 3.59 -16.91 -2.92
C LEU A 80 4.30 -17.74 -1.86
N TYR A 81 5.21 -18.60 -2.30
CA TYR A 81 6.19 -19.28 -1.45
C TYR A 81 7.43 -18.41 -1.25
N ALA A 82 8.10 -18.56 -0.10
CA ALA A 82 9.25 -17.76 0.28
C ALA A 82 10.45 -17.85 -0.68
N SER A 83 10.58 -18.97 -1.40
CA SER A 83 11.62 -19.16 -2.42
C SER A 83 11.26 -20.29 -3.36
N PHE A 84 11.87 -20.29 -4.54
CA PHE A 84 11.71 -21.36 -5.53
C PHE A 84 12.94 -21.48 -6.45
N ASN A 85 13.09 -22.65 -7.05
CA ASN A 85 14.04 -22.87 -8.13
C ASN A 85 13.38 -22.49 -9.46
N PRO A 86 13.85 -21.46 -10.17
CA PRO A 86 13.21 -21.01 -11.40
C PRO A 86 13.25 -22.03 -12.54
N LYS A 87 14.22 -22.97 -12.52
CA LYS A 87 14.36 -23.98 -13.56
C LYS A 87 13.43 -25.17 -13.35
N THR A 88 13.45 -25.74 -12.14
CA THR A 88 12.66 -26.96 -11.83
C THR A 88 11.23 -26.63 -11.38
N GLY A 89 10.98 -25.44 -10.82
CA GLY A 89 9.71 -25.08 -10.19
C GLY A 89 9.57 -25.58 -8.74
N GLU A 90 10.58 -26.28 -8.21
CA GLU A 90 10.58 -26.65 -6.79
C GLU A 90 10.58 -25.42 -5.90
N HIS A 91 9.73 -25.40 -4.89
CA HIS A 91 9.55 -24.26 -4.00
C HIS A 91 9.68 -24.66 -2.54
N SER A 92 9.94 -23.66 -1.67
CA SER A 92 9.88 -23.84 -0.21
C SER A 92 8.46 -24.25 0.22
N ARG A 93 8.35 -24.75 1.46
CA ARG A 93 7.04 -25.02 2.07
C ARG A 93 6.48 -23.81 2.81
N THR A 94 7.34 -22.84 3.12
CA THR A 94 6.98 -21.61 3.82
C THR A 94 6.33 -20.63 2.85
N LEU A 95 5.24 -20.02 3.26
CA LEU A 95 4.60 -18.92 2.52
C LEU A 95 5.40 -17.63 2.72
N CYS A 96 5.32 -16.77 1.73
CA CYS A 96 6.00 -15.49 1.71
C CYS A 96 5.20 -14.46 2.51
N ASP A 97 5.77 -13.88 3.54
CA ASP A 97 5.17 -12.76 4.30
C ASP A 97 5.23 -11.44 3.52
N THR A 98 6.26 -11.26 2.71
CA THR A 98 6.43 -10.12 1.79
C THR A 98 5.72 -10.33 0.43
N TRP A 99 4.77 -11.26 0.33
CA TRP A 99 4.04 -11.60 -0.90
C TRP A 99 3.45 -10.38 -1.62
N GLY A 100 2.97 -9.41 -0.85
CA GLY A 100 2.36 -8.21 -1.39
C GLY A 100 3.36 -7.34 -2.14
N TYR A 101 4.60 -7.26 -1.68
CA TYR A 101 5.67 -6.52 -2.36
C TYR A 101 5.99 -7.07 -3.76
N ASP A 102 6.02 -8.40 -3.90
CA ASP A 102 6.18 -9.02 -5.23
C ASP A 102 4.97 -8.73 -6.13
N TYR A 103 3.75 -8.78 -5.56
CA TYR A 103 2.54 -8.43 -6.29
C TYR A 103 2.42 -6.94 -6.62
N ASP A 104 3.04 -6.05 -5.85
CA ASP A 104 3.18 -4.63 -6.21
C ASP A 104 3.92 -4.50 -7.55
N GLY A 105 4.99 -5.26 -7.75
CA GLY A 105 5.70 -5.34 -9.01
C GLY A 105 4.83 -5.88 -10.15
N VAL A 106 4.08 -6.96 -9.91
CA VAL A 106 3.12 -7.52 -10.88
C VAL A 106 2.08 -6.48 -11.29
N TYR A 107 1.50 -5.76 -10.32
CA TYR A 107 0.50 -4.73 -10.58
C TYR A 107 1.09 -3.54 -11.34
N THR A 108 2.31 -3.14 -11.01
CA THR A 108 3.05 -2.07 -11.68
C THR A 108 3.26 -2.37 -13.16
N LEU A 109 3.62 -3.61 -13.52
CA LEU A 109 3.73 -4.00 -14.92
C LEU A 109 2.36 -3.99 -15.64
N TRP A 110 1.28 -4.39 -14.94
CA TRP A 110 -0.05 -4.23 -15.51
C TRP A 110 -0.39 -2.75 -15.77
N LEU A 111 -0.03 -1.84 -14.86
CA LEU A 111 -0.27 -0.40 -15.05
C LEU A 111 0.42 0.13 -16.33
N ILE A 112 1.62 -0.37 -16.66
CA ILE A 112 2.40 0.09 -17.81
C ILE A 112 1.98 -0.63 -19.10
N ASP A 113 1.95 -1.95 -19.10
CA ASP A 113 1.82 -2.76 -20.33
C ASP A 113 0.42 -3.38 -20.51
N LYS A 114 -0.50 -3.16 -19.55
CA LYS A 114 -1.90 -3.60 -19.58
C LYS A 114 -2.09 -5.11 -19.77
N LYS A 115 -1.12 -5.94 -19.33
CA LYS A 115 -1.24 -7.40 -19.36
C LYS A 115 -2.25 -7.86 -18.31
N GLN A 116 -3.48 -8.14 -18.74
CA GLN A 116 -4.63 -8.39 -17.84
C GLN A 116 -4.39 -9.54 -16.87
N ALA A 117 -3.66 -10.59 -17.27
CA ALA A 117 -3.32 -11.71 -16.39
C ALA A 117 -2.59 -11.29 -15.09
N TYR A 118 -1.89 -10.17 -15.08
CA TYR A 118 -1.22 -9.64 -13.89
C TYR A 118 -2.23 -9.04 -12.90
N ARG A 119 -3.16 -8.24 -13.38
CA ARG A 119 -4.26 -7.73 -12.54
C ARG A 119 -5.11 -8.86 -11.99
N ASP A 120 -5.42 -9.86 -12.82
CA ASP A 120 -6.22 -11.02 -12.41
C ASP A 120 -5.50 -11.83 -11.32
N ALA A 121 -4.17 -11.96 -11.40
CA ALA A 121 -3.37 -12.62 -10.37
C ALA A 121 -3.43 -11.86 -9.02
N VAL A 122 -3.33 -10.53 -9.05
CA VAL A 122 -3.50 -9.68 -7.85
C VAL A 122 -4.90 -9.83 -7.27
N ARG A 123 -5.94 -9.73 -8.10
CA ARG A 123 -7.33 -9.89 -7.63
C ARG A 123 -7.59 -11.28 -7.06
N LYS A 124 -6.98 -12.32 -7.63
CA LYS A 124 -7.08 -13.69 -7.13
C LYS A 124 -6.50 -13.81 -5.72
N VAL A 125 -5.26 -13.37 -5.48
CA VAL A 125 -4.67 -13.48 -4.14
C VAL A 125 -5.45 -12.65 -3.12
N LEU A 126 -5.82 -11.42 -3.45
CA LEU A 126 -6.62 -10.56 -2.57
C LEU A 126 -7.96 -11.20 -2.20
N GLY A 127 -8.70 -11.74 -3.16
CA GLY A 127 -9.98 -12.40 -2.91
C GLY A 127 -9.88 -13.67 -2.05
N ASN A 128 -8.70 -14.27 -1.98
CA ASN A 128 -8.43 -15.47 -1.20
C ASN A 128 -7.83 -15.21 0.20
N LEU A 129 -7.49 -13.97 0.56
CA LEU A 129 -6.90 -13.65 1.87
C LEU A 129 -7.84 -14.02 3.01
N LYS A 130 -9.04 -13.48 3.03
CA LYS A 130 -9.99 -13.73 4.12
C LYS A 130 -10.38 -15.22 4.27
N PRO A 131 -10.80 -15.94 3.21
CA PRO A 131 -11.24 -17.32 3.36
C PRO A 131 -10.14 -18.30 3.73
N HIS A 132 -8.88 -18.04 3.39
CA HIS A 132 -7.81 -19.03 3.53
C HIS A 132 -6.67 -18.62 4.47
N TYR A 133 -6.52 -17.31 4.78
CA TYR A 133 -5.37 -16.81 5.53
C TYR A 133 -5.73 -15.94 6.74
N THR A 134 -7.00 -15.87 7.13
CA THR A 134 -7.39 -15.26 8.40
C THR A 134 -6.81 -16.08 9.56
N GLY A 135 -6.02 -15.42 10.40
CA GLY A 135 -5.32 -16.07 11.53
C GLY A 135 -4.13 -16.94 11.11
N HIS A 136 -3.65 -16.81 9.88
CA HIS A 136 -2.38 -17.42 9.47
C HIS A 136 -1.24 -16.87 10.32
N ASN A 137 -0.33 -17.74 10.74
CA ASN A 137 0.84 -17.33 11.50
C ASN A 137 1.94 -16.84 10.54
N TRP A 138 2.11 -15.53 10.45
CA TRP A 138 3.15 -14.88 9.64
C TRP A 138 4.51 -14.84 10.34
N GLY A 139 4.67 -15.54 11.47
CA GLY A 139 5.89 -15.53 12.28
C GLY A 139 5.81 -14.52 13.42
N GLY A 140 6.62 -13.48 13.40
CA GLY A 140 6.60 -12.37 14.37
C GLY A 140 5.76 -11.19 13.91
N ALA A 141 5.74 -10.12 14.69
CA ALA A 141 5.05 -8.88 14.33
C ALA A 141 5.57 -8.26 13.01
N ASP A 142 6.85 -8.49 12.70
CA ASP A 142 7.49 -8.08 11.44
C ASP A 142 6.81 -8.74 10.22
N GLY A 143 6.63 -10.07 10.23
CA GLY A 143 5.94 -10.76 9.14
C GLY A 143 4.46 -10.36 8.99
N TYR A 144 3.77 -10.05 10.10
CA TYR A 144 2.44 -9.43 10.04
C TYR A 144 2.51 -8.05 9.40
N ALA A 145 3.48 -7.22 9.77
CA ALA A 145 3.65 -5.87 9.23
C ALA A 145 3.85 -5.88 7.72
N ASP A 146 4.74 -6.73 7.21
CA ASP A 146 5.03 -6.86 5.78
C ASP A 146 3.83 -7.37 4.98
N SER A 147 3.15 -8.40 5.50
CA SER A 147 1.96 -8.96 4.85
C SER A 147 0.80 -7.96 4.78
N ILE A 148 0.58 -7.19 5.85
CA ILE A 148 -0.46 -6.15 5.91
C ILE A 148 -0.12 -4.98 5.00
N GLU A 149 1.14 -4.52 4.99
CA GLU A 149 1.57 -3.40 4.14
C GLU A 149 1.31 -3.66 2.66
N GLY A 150 1.78 -4.80 2.15
CA GLY A 150 1.55 -5.18 0.76
C GLY A 150 0.05 -5.29 0.44
N ALA A 151 -0.73 -5.87 1.37
CA ALA A 151 -2.18 -5.96 1.20
C ALA A 151 -2.86 -4.58 1.18
N ILE A 152 -2.46 -3.63 2.02
CA ILE A 152 -3.01 -2.25 2.04
C ILE A 152 -2.72 -1.54 0.71
N ASN A 153 -1.49 -1.65 0.21
CA ASN A 153 -1.09 -1.04 -1.07
C ASN A 153 -1.91 -1.56 -2.24
N LEU A 154 -2.13 -2.87 -2.31
CA LEU A 154 -2.94 -3.49 -3.36
C LEU A 154 -4.43 -3.22 -3.17
N TYR A 155 -4.94 -3.25 -1.93
CA TYR A 155 -6.34 -2.95 -1.61
C TYR A 155 -6.73 -1.51 -1.97
N ASN A 156 -5.84 -0.55 -1.78
CA ASN A 156 -6.05 0.83 -2.20
C ASN A 156 -6.41 0.94 -3.70
N ARG A 157 -5.90 0.03 -4.52
CA ARG A 157 -6.08 0.01 -5.99
C ARG A 157 -7.13 -0.99 -6.47
N GLU A 158 -7.32 -2.08 -5.75
CA GLU A 158 -8.32 -3.12 -6.02
C GLU A 158 -9.17 -3.34 -4.75
N PRO A 159 -10.13 -2.46 -4.46
CA PRO A 159 -10.92 -2.50 -3.23
C PRO A 159 -11.90 -3.68 -3.25
N ILE A 160 -11.51 -4.78 -2.59
CA ILE A 160 -12.32 -5.99 -2.39
C ILE A 160 -12.78 -6.01 -0.93
N ALA A 161 -14.07 -6.03 -0.66
CA ALA A 161 -14.63 -5.90 0.69
C ALA A 161 -14.06 -6.93 1.70
N SER A 162 -13.84 -8.18 1.28
CA SER A 162 -13.26 -9.22 2.13
C SER A 162 -11.82 -8.93 2.56
N VAL A 163 -11.08 -8.14 1.78
CA VAL A 163 -9.70 -7.71 2.13
C VAL A 163 -9.73 -6.73 3.29
N ALA A 164 -10.69 -5.82 3.33
CA ALA A 164 -10.86 -4.90 4.46
C ALA A 164 -11.04 -5.65 5.79
N GLU A 165 -11.89 -6.68 5.79
CA GLU A 165 -12.13 -7.50 6.97
C GLU A 165 -10.90 -8.32 7.38
N TRP A 166 -10.14 -8.82 6.39
CA TRP A 166 -8.87 -9.51 6.64
C TRP A 166 -7.84 -8.54 7.23
N LEU A 167 -7.65 -7.35 6.66
CA LEU A 167 -6.75 -6.31 7.18
C LEU A 167 -7.10 -5.94 8.63
N ASP A 168 -8.39 -5.77 8.94
CA ASP A 168 -8.86 -5.49 10.31
C ASP A 168 -8.58 -6.64 11.29
N SER A 169 -8.51 -7.88 10.81
CA SER A 169 -8.12 -9.05 11.61
C SER A 169 -6.61 -9.09 11.87
N GLU A 170 -5.83 -8.94 10.80
CA GLU A 170 -4.37 -9.10 10.87
C GLU A 170 -3.69 -7.96 11.63
N ILE A 171 -4.16 -6.72 11.48
CA ILE A 171 -3.61 -5.60 12.27
C ILE A 171 -3.84 -5.79 13.77
N ARG A 172 -5.01 -6.34 14.16
CA ARG A 172 -5.27 -6.69 15.57
C ARG A 172 -4.35 -7.81 16.06
N SER A 173 -3.98 -8.73 15.19
CA SER A 173 -3.03 -9.81 15.51
C SER A 173 -1.62 -9.24 15.73
N MET A 174 -1.17 -8.33 14.88
CA MET A 174 0.09 -7.61 15.05
C MET A 174 0.13 -6.81 16.36
N TRP A 175 -0.92 -6.05 16.66
CA TRP A 175 -0.98 -5.22 17.87
C TRP A 175 -1.09 -6.01 19.17
N ARG A 176 -1.49 -7.28 19.15
CA ARG A 176 -1.46 -8.13 20.36
C ARG A 176 -0.05 -8.34 20.93
N ALA A 177 0.97 -8.17 20.10
CA ALA A 177 2.36 -8.21 20.54
C ALA A 177 2.83 -6.91 21.21
N GLN A 178 2.07 -5.81 21.10
CA GLN A 178 2.45 -4.51 21.64
C GLN A 178 2.46 -4.52 23.17
N ARG A 179 3.57 -4.09 23.75
CA ARG A 179 3.75 -3.93 25.19
C ARG A 179 3.14 -2.63 25.69
N ALA A 180 3.03 -2.51 27.01
CA ALA A 180 2.48 -1.30 27.64
C ALA A 180 3.29 -0.02 27.38
N ASP A 181 4.58 -0.15 27.03
CA ASP A 181 5.45 0.97 26.62
C ASP A 181 5.33 1.33 25.13
N GLY A 182 4.44 0.67 24.39
CA GLY A 182 4.19 0.90 22.96
C GLY A 182 5.10 0.12 22.02
N ILE A 183 6.14 -0.55 22.54
CA ILE A 183 7.09 -1.33 21.73
C ILE A 183 6.44 -2.67 21.36
N ILE A 184 6.64 -3.10 20.12
CA ILE A 184 6.12 -4.38 19.62
C ILE A 184 7.21 -5.45 19.71
N GLU A 185 8.36 -5.28 19.06
CA GLU A 185 9.42 -6.27 19.02
C GLU A 185 10.63 -5.91 19.88
N GLY A 186 10.91 -4.63 20.07
CA GLY A 186 12.02 -4.14 20.89
C GLY A 186 13.39 -4.28 20.22
N TRP A 187 13.41 -4.34 18.89
CA TRP A 187 14.60 -4.40 18.06
C TRP A 187 14.37 -3.57 16.76
N HIS A 188 15.25 -3.63 15.76
CA HIS A 188 15.12 -2.83 14.56
C HIS A 188 13.83 -3.08 13.74
N GLY A 189 13.17 -4.21 13.90
CA GLY A 189 11.89 -4.55 13.25
C GLY A 189 10.69 -3.69 13.70
N ASP A 190 10.77 -2.98 14.82
CA ASP A 190 9.69 -2.09 15.28
C ASP A 190 9.34 -1.00 14.25
N GLY A 191 10.27 -0.62 13.38
CA GLY A 191 10.03 0.31 12.29
C GLY A 191 8.98 -0.19 11.28
N ASN A 192 8.98 -1.47 10.98
CA ASN A 192 7.99 -2.09 10.08
C ASN A 192 6.60 -2.04 10.70
N SER A 193 6.47 -2.45 11.95
CA SER A 193 5.20 -2.43 12.68
C SER A 193 4.62 -1.01 12.81
N ALA A 194 5.47 -0.01 13.11
CA ALA A 194 5.06 1.39 13.19
C ALA A 194 4.60 1.94 11.82
N ARG A 195 5.35 1.66 10.76
CA ARG A 195 4.99 2.04 9.38
C ARG A 195 3.63 1.46 8.98
N THR A 196 3.43 0.17 9.20
CA THR A 196 2.19 -0.52 8.87
C THR A 196 1.00 0.01 9.68
N ALA A 197 1.20 0.33 10.97
CA ALA A 197 0.18 0.99 11.80
C ALA A 197 -0.22 2.38 11.23
N ILE A 198 0.75 3.17 10.76
CA ILE A 198 0.49 4.46 10.10
C ILE A 198 -0.29 4.26 8.79
N MET A 199 0.08 3.29 7.96
CA MET A 199 -0.63 2.98 6.71
C MET A 199 -2.08 2.58 6.98
N TYR A 200 -2.30 1.75 8.01
CA TYR A 200 -3.63 1.38 8.45
C TYR A 200 -4.45 2.58 8.94
N ALA A 201 -3.84 3.47 9.73
CA ALA A 201 -4.47 4.70 10.20
C ALA A 201 -4.86 5.62 9.03
N LEU A 202 -3.98 5.78 8.03
CA LEU A 202 -4.27 6.54 6.81
C LEU A 202 -5.46 5.94 6.03
N TRP A 203 -5.55 4.61 5.95
CA TRP A 203 -6.72 3.98 5.36
C TRP A 203 -7.99 4.27 6.16
N LYS A 204 -7.98 4.08 7.48
CA LYS A 204 -9.16 4.31 8.34
C LYS A 204 -9.58 5.78 8.42
N SER A 205 -8.67 6.70 8.17
CA SER A 205 -8.96 8.15 8.07
C SER A 205 -9.10 8.65 6.63
N GLN A 206 -8.99 7.76 5.62
CA GLN A 206 -9.00 8.13 4.21
C GLN A 206 -8.05 9.30 3.88
N GLY A 207 -6.88 9.34 4.53
CA GLY A 207 -5.88 10.40 4.38
C GLY A 207 -6.16 11.68 5.17
N PHE A 208 -7.29 11.79 5.86
CA PHE A 208 -7.53 12.95 6.72
C PHE A 208 -6.69 12.90 7.99
N THR A 209 -6.31 14.09 8.45
CA THR A 209 -5.57 14.27 9.71
C THR A 209 -6.17 15.43 10.50
N ILE A 210 -5.80 15.52 11.79
CA ILE A 210 -6.21 16.61 12.69
C ILE A 210 -5.00 17.41 13.16
N GLN A 211 -5.20 18.69 13.38
CA GLN A 211 -4.16 19.58 13.90
C GLN A 211 -4.74 20.55 14.94
N PRO A 212 -4.19 20.63 16.18
CA PRO A 212 -3.09 19.80 16.68
C PRO A 212 -3.51 18.35 16.87
N TRP A 213 -2.56 17.42 16.70
CA TRP A 213 -2.79 16.04 17.07
C TRP A 213 -2.92 15.90 18.60
N ARG A 214 -3.86 15.06 19.03
CA ARG A 214 -4.05 14.69 20.45
C ARG A 214 -4.45 13.22 20.52
N GLU A 215 -3.94 12.50 21.51
CA GLU A 215 -4.16 11.06 21.70
C GLU A 215 -5.61 10.68 22.02
N ASP A 216 -6.36 11.61 22.65
CA ASP A 216 -7.77 11.43 23.01
C ASP A 216 -8.74 11.74 21.86
N VAL A 217 -8.25 12.17 20.70
CA VAL A 217 -9.10 12.49 19.55
C VAL A 217 -9.12 11.30 18.57
N ARG A 218 -10.30 10.82 18.29
CA ARG A 218 -10.56 9.69 17.38
C ARG A 218 -11.16 10.20 16.09
N LEU A 219 -10.46 9.95 14.98
CA LEU A 219 -10.89 10.28 13.63
C LEU A 219 -11.13 9.00 12.85
N GLY A 220 -12.30 8.85 12.26
CA GLY A 220 -12.63 7.80 11.32
C GLY A 220 -13.28 8.38 10.07
N VAL A 221 -12.95 7.82 8.90
CA VAL A 221 -13.57 8.22 7.63
C VAL A 221 -13.95 6.98 6.85
N ALA A 222 -15.19 6.91 6.41
CA ALA A 222 -15.70 5.88 5.52
C ALA A 222 -15.99 6.49 4.15
N CYS A 223 -15.59 5.76 3.10
CA CYS A 223 -15.84 6.14 1.71
C CYS A 223 -16.96 5.27 1.14
N GLU A 224 -18.00 5.90 0.57
CA GLU A 224 -19.09 5.23 -0.14
C GLU A 224 -19.32 5.95 -1.48
N GLY A 225 -18.80 5.37 -2.54
CA GLY A 225 -18.77 6.03 -3.84
C GLY A 225 -17.99 7.35 -3.79
N ASP A 226 -18.62 8.45 -4.18
CA ASP A 226 -18.03 9.80 -4.18
C ASP A 226 -18.22 10.54 -2.83
N ARG A 227 -18.72 9.85 -1.79
CA ARG A 227 -19.04 10.44 -0.50
C ARG A 227 -18.08 9.96 0.58
N LEU A 228 -17.64 10.88 1.42
CA LEU A 228 -16.84 10.60 2.60
C LEU A 228 -17.63 10.95 3.85
N ALA A 229 -17.95 9.95 4.64
CA ALA A 229 -18.55 10.12 5.97
C ALA A 229 -17.43 10.22 7.00
N ILE A 230 -17.31 11.36 7.65
CA ILE A 230 -16.24 11.68 8.60
C ILE A 230 -16.84 11.71 9.99
N SER A 231 -16.23 10.99 10.92
CA SER A 231 -16.56 10.98 12.36
C SER A 231 -15.37 11.46 13.15
N LEU A 232 -15.61 12.41 14.06
CA LEU A 232 -14.60 12.96 14.98
C LEU A 232 -15.17 12.98 16.39
N MET A 233 -14.45 12.36 17.34
CA MET A 233 -14.78 12.28 18.76
C MET A 233 -13.56 12.66 19.61
N ALA A 234 -13.79 13.22 20.80
CA ALA A 234 -12.73 13.55 21.75
C ALA A 234 -13.20 13.34 23.19
N ASP A 235 -12.29 12.90 24.08
CA ASP A 235 -12.61 12.72 25.51
C ASP A 235 -12.57 14.04 26.30
N LYS A 236 -11.93 15.06 25.73
CA LYS A 236 -11.86 16.43 26.26
C LYS A 236 -12.24 17.42 25.16
N PRO A 237 -12.72 18.64 25.50
CA PRO A 237 -13.05 19.65 24.49
C PRO A 237 -11.90 19.81 23.50
N TYR A 238 -12.19 19.68 22.21
CA TYR A 238 -11.22 19.81 21.13
C TYR A 238 -11.59 20.97 20.20
N CYS A 239 -10.60 21.79 19.91
CA CYS A 239 -10.67 22.87 18.95
C CYS A 239 -9.47 22.77 18.04
N GLY A 240 -9.68 22.58 16.74
CA GLY A 240 -8.58 22.34 15.81
C GLY A 240 -9.02 22.41 14.35
N LYS A 241 -8.21 21.81 13.49
CA LYS A 241 -8.47 21.70 12.06
C LYS A 241 -8.51 20.25 11.62
N LEU A 242 -9.42 19.96 10.71
CA LEU A 242 -9.45 18.73 9.91
C LEU A 242 -8.81 19.03 8.55
N LEU A 243 -7.76 18.31 8.19
CA LEU A 243 -7.00 18.51 6.95
C LEU A 243 -7.16 17.30 6.05
N ALA A 244 -7.43 17.54 4.76
CA ALA A 244 -7.35 16.51 3.74
C ALA A 244 -5.91 16.33 3.27
N ASP A 245 -5.59 15.13 2.77
CA ASP A 245 -4.29 14.87 2.13
C ASP A 245 -4.22 15.54 0.76
N LYS A 246 -2.99 15.79 0.30
CA LYS A 246 -2.67 16.29 -1.04
C LYS A 246 -2.17 15.16 -1.93
N PRO A 247 -2.23 15.29 -3.26
CA PRO A 247 -1.61 14.32 -4.16
C PRO A 247 -0.08 14.32 -3.99
N ARG A 248 0.41 13.61 -2.98
CA ARG A 248 1.84 13.58 -2.58
C ARG A 248 2.72 12.95 -3.65
N HIS A 249 2.22 11.88 -4.29
CA HIS A 249 2.99 11.14 -5.28
C HIS A 249 3.31 12.00 -6.51
N THR A 250 2.35 12.79 -6.98
CA THR A 250 2.54 13.67 -8.14
C THR A 250 3.14 15.03 -7.78
N LEU A 251 2.62 15.68 -6.72
CA LEU A 251 3.01 17.06 -6.40
C LEU A 251 4.30 17.17 -5.58
N VAL A 252 4.64 16.16 -4.78
CA VAL A 252 5.82 16.18 -3.89
C VAL A 252 6.92 15.25 -4.39
N MET A 253 6.57 14.03 -4.76
CA MET A 253 7.54 13.02 -5.21
C MET A 253 7.80 13.11 -6.72
N HIS A 254 6.97 13.85 -7.45
CA HIS A 254 7.06 14.03 -8.91
C HIS A 254 7.07 12.70 -9.67
N LEU A 255 6.31 11.71 -9.18
CA LEU A 255 6.18 10.43 -9.85
C LEU A 255 5.37 10.58 -11.14
N PRO A 256 5.80 9.95 -12.23
CA PRO A 256 5.08 10.01 -13.50
C PRO A 256 3.79 9.18 -13.50
N LEU A 257 3.65 8.28 -12.55
CA LEU A 257 2.55 7.36 -12.38
C LEU A 257 2.41 7.04 -10.89
N ASP A 258 1.18 6.94 -10.37
CA ASP A 258 0.93 6.33 -9.08
C ASP A 258 0.93 4.79 -9.23
N TYR A 259 1.86 4.11 -8.56
CA TYR A 259 2.02 2.67 -8.59
C TYR A 259 2.35 2.13 -7.19
N PRO A 260 1.96 0.90 -6.85
CA PRO A 260 2.29 0.30 -5.56
C PRO A 260 3.78 -0.03 -5.48
N ARG A 261 4.35 0.13 -4.28
CA ARG A 261 5.75 -0.17 -4.00
C ARG A 261 6.01 -0.31 -2.50
N ILE A 262 7.10 -0.94 -2.16
CA ILE A 262 7.55 -1.11 -0.77
C ILE A 262 7.72 0.26 -0.09
N ASN A 263 7.37 0.37 1.18
CA ASN A 263 7.44 1.58 2.00
C ASN A 263 6.60 2.76 1.49
N GLN A 264 5.59 2.48 0.68
CA GLN A 264 4.67 3.51 0.21
C GLN A 264 3.57 3.75 1.23
N PHE A 265 3.25 5.02 1.48
CA PHE A 265 2.02 5.44 2.16
C PHE A 265 0.95 5.73 1.09
N PRO A 266 -0.03 4.84 0.87
CA PRO A 266 -1.01 5.03 -0.19
C PRO A 266 -1.78 6.35 -0.03
N GLU A 267 -2.15 6.95 -1.16
CA GLU A 267 -3.09 8.05 -1.19
C GLU A 267 -4.50 7.49 -1.22
N TRP A 268 -5.33 7.92 -0.27
CA TRP A 268 -6.74 7.54 -0.22
C TRP A 268 -7.59 8.64 -0.84
N PHE A 269 -8.11 9.55 -0.03
CA PHE A 269 -8.69 10.76 -0.57
C PHE A 269 -7.63 11.86 -0.63
N THR A 270 -7.53 12.55 -1.77
CA THR A 270 -6.66 13.71 -1.95
C THR A 270 -7.47 14.90 -2.46
N ALA A 271 -7.37 16.03 -1.77
CA ALA A 271 -8.04 17.25 -2.22
C ALA A 271 -7.28 17.90 -3.38
N GLN A 272 -8.01 18.25 -4.43
CA GLN A 272 -7.48 19.04 -5.55
C GLN A 272 -7.72 20.52 -5.26
N ALA A 273 -6.67 21.32 -5.19
CA ALA A 273 -6.72 22.71 -4.71
C ALA A 273 -7.75 23.58 -5.45
N ASP A 274 -7.91 23.38 -6.75
CA ASP A 274 -8.79 24.12 -7.66
C ASP A 274 -10.20 23.54 -7.77
N ARG A 275 -10.47 22.39 -7.13
CA ARG A 275 -11.80 21.76 -7.14
C ARG A 275 -12.66 22.29 -6.00
N SER A 276 -13.98 22.32 -6.21
CA SER A 276 -14.99 22.65 -5.18
C SER A 276 -15.56 21.36 -4.58
N TYR A 277 -15.79 21.41 -3.26
CA TYR A 277 -16.33 20.32 -2.46
C TYR A 277 -17.51 20.84 -1.63
N THR A 278 -18.48 19.99 -1.36
CA THR A 278 -19.57 20.28 -0.46
C THR A 278 -19.31 19.58 0.87
N LEU A 279 -19.25 20.33 1.96
CA LEU A 279 -19.13 19.80 3.32
C LEU A 279 -20.41 20.09 4.09
N GLN A 280 -21.06 19.05 4.59
CA GLN A 280 -22.24 19.14 5.43
C GLN A 280 -21.93 18.61 6.84
N ASP A 281 -22.15 19.44 7.85
CA ASP A 281 -22.29 18.97 9.23
C ASP A 281 -23.71 18.41 9.37
N LEU A 282 -23.83 17.14 9.77
CA LEU A 282 -25.12 16.47 9.87
C LEU A 282 -26.01 17.01 11.02
N ALA A 283 -25.44 17.80 11.92
CA ALA A 283 -26.18 18.55 12.94
C ALA A 283 -26.62 19.94 12.48
N ALA A 284 -26.12 20.43 11.31
CA ALA A 284 -26.45 21.73 10.75
C ALA A 284 -27.45 21.65 9.60
N GLU A 285 -28.27 22.69 9.44
CA GLU A 285 -29.33 22.69 8.40
C GLU A 285 -28.80 22.82 6.96
N LYS A 286 -27.64 23.46 6.78
CA LYS A 286 -27.14 23.80 5.45
C LYS A 286 -25.70 23.33 5.19
N PRO A 287 -25.44 22.70 4.06
CA PRO A 287 -24.08 22.42 3.62
C PRO A 287 -23.33 23.72 3.27
N ARG A 288 -22.02 23.67 3.31
CA ARG A 288 -21.13 24.74 2.86
C ARG A 288 -20.24 24.27 1.72
N THR A 289 -19.98 25.13 0.76
CA THR A 289 -19.02 24.89 -0.31
C THR A 289 -17.63 25.30 0.13
N LEU A 290 -16.64 24.46 -0.10
CA LEU A 290 -15.22 24.70 0.20
C LEU A 290 -14.41 24.47 -1.08
N SER A 291 -13.35 25.25 -1.27
CA SER A 291 -12.32 24.89 -2.28
C SER A 291 -11.44 23.76 -1.74
N GLY A 292 -10.80 23.01 -2.64
CA GLY A 292 -9.82 22.02 -2.23
C GLY A 292 -8.64 22.64 -1.48
N GLN A 293 -8.28 23.89 -1.81
CA GLN A 293 -7.27 24.63 -1.07
C GLN A 293 -7.66 24.80 0.41
N GLN A 294 -8.93 25.11 0.70
CA GLN A 294 -9.43 25.20 2.08
C GLN A 294 -9.40 23.85 2.82
N LEU A 295 -9.63 22.73 2.12
CA LEU A 295 -9.49 21.40 2.71
C LEU A 295 -8.02 21.06 3.02
N LEU A 296 -7.09 21.49 2.17
CA LEU A 296 -5.64 21.31 2.36
C LEU A 296 -5.09 22.19 3.49
N GLU A 297 -5.60 23.42 3.66
CA GLU A 297 -5.21 24.34 4.74
C GLU A 297 -5.87 24.01 6.08
N GLY A 298 -6.90 23.18 6.02
CA GLY A 298 -7.64 22.64 7.15
C GLY A 298 -8.89 23.44 7.52
N VAL A 299 -9.96 22.68 7.65
CA VAL A 299 -11.28 23.18 8.07
C VAL A 299 -11.37 23.20 9.58
N ALA A 300 -11.78 24.33 10.17
CA ALA A 300 -11.97 24.43 11.60
C ALA A 300 -13.07 23.47 12.09
N VAL A 301 -12.77 22.72 13.16
CA VAL A 301 -13.66 21.78 13.82
C VAL A 301 -13.64 21.99 15.32
N GLN A 302 -14.79 21.74 15.97
CA GLN A 302 -14.95 21.76 17.40
C GLN A 302 -15.71 20.51 17.83
N VAL A 303 -15.22 19.84 18.87
CA VAL A 303 -15.85 18.64 19.43
C VAL A 303 -15.94 18.79 20.94
N GLN A 304 -17.11 18.55 21.49
CA GLN A 304 -17.32 18.50 22.94
C GLN A 304 -17.19 17.03 23.41
N PRO A 305 -16.80 16.80 24.66
CA PRO A 305 -16.81 15.46 25.23
C PRO A 305 -18.17 14.79 25.05
N ASP A 306 -18.16 13.49 24.80
CA ASP A 306 -19.36 12.66 24.58
C ASP A 306 -20.25 13.06 23.39
N GLN A 307 -19.75 13.96 22.53
CA GLN A 307 -20.40 14.32 21.26
C GLN A 307 -19.59 13.84 20.08
N GLU A 308 -20.28 13.34 19.07
CA GLU A 308 -19.68 12.97 17.79
C GLU A 308 -19.97 14.07 16.76
N LEU A 309 -18.92 14.65 16.20
CA LEU A 309 -19.04 15.51 15.02
C LEU A 309 -19.09 14.62 13.78
N ARG A 310 -20.20 14.67 13.07
CA ARG A 310 -20.44 13.91 11.83
C ARG A 310 -20.49 14.83 10.64
N LEU A 311 -19.55 14.65 9.72
CA LEU A 311 -19.47 15.46 8.50
C LEU A 311 -19.64 14.55 7.28
N LEU A 312 -20.27 15.07 6.23
CA LEU A 312 -20.35 14.45 4.93
C LEU A 312 -19.63 15.34 3.92
N LEU A 313 -18.63 14.81 3.22
CA LEU A 313 -17.90 15.50 2.14
C LEU A 313 -18.24 14.85 0.80
N GLN A 314 -18.49 15.72 -0.22
CA GLN A 314 -18.79 15.33 -1.60
C GLN A 314 -18.03 16.18 -2.62
#